data_8fb1dace28399cecbfb73d534c0a2d20
#
_entry.id   8fb1dace28399cecbfb73d534c0a2d20
#
_cell.length_a   1.000
_cell.length_b   1.000
_cell.length_c   1.000
_cell.angle_alpha   90.00
_cell.angle_beta   90.00
_cell.angle_gamma   90.00
#
_symmetry.space_group_name_H-M   'P 1'
#
loop_
_entity.id
_entity.type
_entity.pdbx_description
1 polymer ?
#
loop_
_entity_poly.entity_id
_entity_poly.type
_entity_poly.pdbx_seq_one_letter_code
_entity_poly.pdbx_strand_id
1 'polypeptide(L)'
;MLKRKQSEIRFPLEQKLLLVVIPLIALSLMAVSVITYRVAKQNIQNRVSEYMEQYLLQLSSAIDNKLETSIQLNAQLSVNAQLSEILQEYHSAPSDEKLNYRQDVENIFVTIMSIYDNIRSIYVFDNYGNEFYLRNRSGIGLELLEQESWYQDALARQGAYVIFLDRHGGEENTTIGIARSIVNIYDRQSYGVALVEIPYSILAETIYGGNGKSNLQQGAIFIGDEQGNRIYATQSDDPYRDMGADEIPPAGTAQTRVFTADGEEIIRITCVSAKTGWRYDYVRDEVSDA
;
A
#
# COMPACT_ATOMS: atom_id res chain seq x y z
N MET A 1 -25.82 86.54 4.22
CA MET A 1 -25.57 85.83 2.96
C MET A 1 -24.05 85.68 2.78
N LEU A 2 -23.51 84.51 3.16
CA LEU A 2 -22.11 84.19 3.01
C LEU A 2 -21.95 83.23 1.79
N LYS A 3 -21.41 83.79 0.67
CA LYS A 3 -21.04 83.01 -0.48
C LYS A 3 -19.79 82.15 -0.18
N ARG A 4 -19.99 80.86 -0.08
CA ARG A 4 -18.90 79.85 -0.01
C ARG A 4 -18.17 79.82 -1.36
N LYS A 5 -16.94 80.39 -1.38
CA LYS A 5 -16.03 80.30 -2.51
C LYS A 5 -15.56 78.84 -2.66
N GLN A 6 -16.08 78.11 -3.66
CA GLN A 6 -15.48 76.85 -4.08
C GLN A 6 -14.15 77.15 -4.75
N SER A 7 -13.05 76.83 -4.10
CA SER A 7 -11.73 76.90 -4.72
C SER A 7 -11.62 75.62 -5.62
N GLU A 8 -11.80 75.81 -6.91
CA GLU A 8 -11.39 74.85 -7.93
C GLU A 8 -9.88 74.62 -7.85
N ILE A 9 -9.46 73.50 -7.33
CA ILE A 9 -8.05 73.07 -7.35
C ILE A 9 -7.71 72.76 -8.80
N ARG A 10 -7.12 73.75 -9.54
CA ARG A 10 -6.60 73.55 -10.90
C ARG A 10 -5.23 72.91 -10.81
N PHE A 11 -5.18 71.58 -10.92
CA PHE A 11 -3.92 70.84 -11.06
C PHE A 11 -3.27 71.21 -12.40
N PRO A 12 -1.95 71.50 -12.44
CA PRO A 12 -1.20 71.67 -13.68
C PRO A 12 -1.29 70.38 -14.54
N LEU A 13 -1.19 70.51 -15.85
CA LEU A 13 -1.39 69.48 -16.82
C LEU A 13 -0.53 68.23 -16.52
N GLU A 14 0.70 68.45 -16.06
CA GLU A 14 1.66 67.40 -15.66
C GLU A 14 1.16 66.59 -14.48
N GLN A 15 0.56 67.19 -13.47
CA GLN A 15 -0.01 66.46 -12.33
C GLN A 15 -1.26 65.69 -12.70
N LYS A 16 -2.09 66.11 -13.63
CA LYS A 16 -3.23 65.37 -14.13
C LYS A 16 -2.78 64.19 -14.94
N LEU A 17 -1.72 64.27 -15.71
CA LEU A 17 -1.15 63.19 -16.51
C LEU A 17 -0.53 62.13 -15.60
N LEU A 18 0.23 62.51 -14.58
CA LEU A 18 0.79 61.61 -13.56
C LEU A 18 -0.31 60.89 -12.80
N LEU A 19 -1.40 61.55 -12.43
CA LEU A 19 -2.51 61.00 -11.67
C LEU A 19 -3.32 59.93 -12.44
N VAL A 20 -3.22 59.93 -13.78
CA VAL A 20 -3.83 58.88 -14.64
C VAL A 20 -2.83 57.79 -14.99
N VAL A 21 -1.58 58.15 -15.30
CA VAL A 21 -0.57 57.17 -15.76
C VAL A 21 -0.08 56.26 -14.63
N ILE A 22 0.13 56.82 -13.42
CA ILE A 22 0.60 55.98 -12.28
C ILE A 22 -0.40 54.90 -11.89
N PRO A 23 -1.72 55.17 -11.70
CA PRO A 23 -2.69 54.12 -11.42
C PRO A 23 -2.83 53.11 -12.56
N LEU A 24 -2.70 53.54 -13.83
CA LEU A 24 -2.77 52.61 -14.97
C LEU A 24 -1.60 51.62 -14.97
N ILE A 25 -0.38 52.14 -14.71
CA ILE A 25 0.81 51.27 -14.57
C ILE A 25 0.66 50.35 -13.36
N ALA A 26 0.21 50.85 -12.22
CA ALA A 26 0.00 50.04 -11.01
C ALA A 26 -1.04 48.94 -11.25
N LEU A 27 -2.14 49.25 -11.93
CA LEU A 27 -3.19 48.30 -12.28
C LEU A 27 -2.67 47.19 -13.23
N SER A 28 -1.88 47.62 -14.25
CA SER A 28 -1.28 46.65 -15.18
C SER A 28 -0.27 45.70 -14.49
N LEU A 29 0.57 46.24 -13.61
CA LEU A 29 1.51 45.42 -12.82
C LEU A 29 0.79 44.49 -11.88
N MET A 30 -0.28 44.97 -11.22
CA MET A 30 -1.11 44.10 -10.36
C MET A 30 -1.77 42.98 -11.15
N ALA A 31 -2.32 43.27 -12.33
CA ALA A 31 -2.93 42.25 -13.19
C ALA A 31 -1.90 41.20 -13.63
N VAL A 32 -0.72 41.61 -14.06
CA VAL A 32 0.37 40.69 -14.44
C VAL A 32 0.81 39.84 -13.24
N SER A 33 0.97 40.44 -12.05
CA SER A 33 1.35 39.73 -10.85
C SER A 33 0.34 38.65 -10.48
N VAL A 34 -0.96 38.94 -10.51
CA VAL A 34 -2.03 37.97 -10.21
C VAL A 34 -2.04 36.84 -11.23
N ILE A 35 -1.91 37.16 -12.53
CA ILE A 35 -1.87 36.10 -13.57
C ILE A 35 -0.63 35.23 -13.39
N THR A 36 0.54 35.85 -13.18
CA THR A 36 1.80 35.09 -12.99
C THR A 36 1.73 34.20 -11.77
N TYR A 37 1.17 34.69 -10.64
CA TYR A 37 0.98 33.90 -9.43
C TYR A 37 0.07 32.69 -9.68
N ARG A 38 -1.08 32.88 -10.34
CA ARG A 38 -2.01 31.79 -10.67
C ARG A 38 -1.37 30.72 -11.55
N VAL A 39 -0.66 31.16 -12.61
CA VAL A 39 0.02 30.23 -13.52
C VAL A 39 1.15 29.48 -12.80
N ALA A 40 1.92 30.17 -11.95
CA ALA A 40 2.98 29.54 -11.18
C ALA A 40 2.41 28.52 -10.18
N LYS A 41 1.35 28.88 -9.44
CA LYS A 41 0.66 27.96 -8.51
C LYS A 41 0.19 26.70 -9.23
N GLN A 42 -0.53 26.85 -10.34
CA GLN A 42 -1.04 25.73 -11.12
C GLN A 42 0.08 24.83 -11.68
N ASN A 43 1.17 25.42 -12.16
CA ASN A 43 2.32 24.64 -12.65
C ASN A 43 3.00 23.85 -11.52
N ILE A 44 3.12 24.43 -10.33
CA ILE A 44 3.68 23.73 -9.17
C ILE A 44 2.78 22.57 -8.76
N GLN A 45 1.46 22.79 -8.68
CA GLN A 45 0.49 21.73 -8.34
C GLN A 45 0.54 20.57 -9.32
N ASN A 46 0.54 20.85 -10.63
CA ASN A 46 0.63 19.82 -11.67
C ASN A 46 1.93 19.01 -11.53
N ARG A 47 3.06 19.69 -11.32
CA ARG A 47 4.37 19.00 -11.14
C ARG A 47 4.41 18.13 -9.88
N VAL A 48 3.83 18.62 -8.77
CA VAL A 48 3.75 17.86 -7.53
C VAL A 48 2.87 16.62 -7.73
N SER A 49 1.73 16.75 -8.41
CA SER A 49 0.84 15.63 -8.71
C SER A 49 1.54 14.59 -9.59
N GLU A 50 2.19 14.99 -10.68
CA GLU A 50 2.97 14.10 -11.56
C GLU A 50 4.09 13.37 -10.80
N TYR A 51 4.80 14.09 -9.92
CA TYR A 51 5.85 13.50 -9.10
C TYR A 51 5.27 12.45 -8.13
N MET A 52 4.15 12.77 -7.48
CA MET A 52 3.52 11.86 -6.53
C MET A 52 2.87 10.64 -7.20
N GLU A 53 2.33 10.78 -8.42
CA GLU A 53 1.90 9.64 -9.22
C GLU A 53 3.06 8.66 -9.48
N GLN A 54 4.19 9.18 -9.93
CA GLN A 54 5.40 8.38 -10.17
C GLN A 54 5.93 7.76 -8.87
N TYR A 55 5.90 8.51 -7.77
CA TYR A 55 6.32 8.02 -6.46
C TYR A 55 5.43 6.84 -6.00
N LEU A 56 4.10 6.95 -6.10
CA LEU A 56 3.20 5.86 -5.74
C LEU A 56 3.38 4.62 -6.61
N LEU A 57 3.59 4.78 -7.90
CA LEU A 57 3.89 3.67 -8.80
C LEU A 57 5.20 2.98 -8.44
N GLN A 58 6.25 3.75 -8.11
CA GLN A 58 7.52 3.21 -7.65
C GLN A 58 7.38 2.51 -6.29
N LEU A 59 6.62 3.09 -5.36
CA LEU A 59 6.34 2.51 -4.06
C LEU A 59 5.59 1.17 -4.19
N SER A 60 4.52 1.15 -4.98
CA SER A 60 3.77 -0.06 -5.29
C SER A 60 4.68 -1.15 -5.86
N SER A 61 5.49 -0.81 -6.86
CA SER A 61 6.45 -1.74 -7.47
C SER A 61 7.53 -2.21 -6.49
N ALA A 62 7.98 -1.35 -5.59
CA ALA A 62 8.97 -1.72 -4.57
C ALA A 62 8.40 -2.72 -3.56
N ILE A 63 7.16 -2.51 -3.12
CA ILE A 63 6.44 -3.44 -2.24
C ILE A 63 6.18 -4.76 -2.97
N ASP A 64 5.68 -4.71 -4.20
CA ASP A 64 5.46 -5.90 -5.04
C ASP A 64 6.72 -6.74 -5.19
N ASN A 65 7.87 -6.12 -5.43
CA ASN A 65 9.14 -6.82 -5.56
C ASN A 65 9.61 -7.47 -4.25
N LYS A 66 9.33 -6.85 -3.11
CA LYS A 66 9.62 -7.45 -1.79
C LYS A 66 8.71 -8.64 -1.49
N LEU A 67 7.44 -8.57 -1.88
CA LEU A 67 6.48 -9.67 -1.73
C LEU A 67 6.77 -10.82 -2.71
N GLU A 68 7.22 -10.51 -3.92
CA GLU A 68 7.52 -11.48 -4.98
C GLU A 68 8.46 -12.59 -4.52
N THR A 69 9.49 -12.24 -3.78
CA THR A 69 10.45 -13.21 -3.23
C THR A 69 9.75 -14.24 -2.34
N SER A 70 8.84 -13.80 -1.49
CA SER A 70 8.08 -14.69 -0.59
C SER A 70 6.99 -15.46 -1.33
N ILE A 71 6.41 -14.88 -2.39
CA ILE A 71 5.47 -15.58 -3.29
C ILE A 71 6.19 -16.72 -4.02
N GLN A 72 7.39 -16.49 -4.52
CA GLN A 72 8.20 -17.52 -5.19
C GLN A 72 8.62 -18.64 -4.23
N LEU A 73 9.01 -18.28 -3.00
CA LEU A 73 9.28 -19.26 -1.96
C LEU A 73 8.05 -20.14 -1.68
N ASN A 74 6.91 -19.51 -1.47
CA ASN A 74 5.65 -20.23 -1.23
C ASN A 74 5.29 -21.15 -2.42
N ALA A 75 5.58 -20.71 -3.66
CA ALA A 75 5.43 -21.52 -4.85
C ALA A 75 6.35 -22.74 -4.86
N GLN A 76 7.62 -22.58 -4.45
CA GLN A 76 8.55 -23.71 -4.34
C GLN A 76 8.09 -24.74 -3.30
N LEU A 77 7.58 -24.28 -2.16
CA LEU A 77 6.99 -25.17 -1.14
C LEU A 77 5.78 -25.91 -1.69
N SER A 78 4.90 -25.23 -2.40
CA SER A 78 3.62 -25.79 -2.87
C SER A 78 3.76 -26.87 -3.93
N VAL A 79 4.89 -26.94 -4.63
CA VAL A 79 5.17 -27.97 -5.65
C VAL A 79 6.33 -28.89 -5.26
N ASN A 80 6.78 -28.83 -4.01
CA ASN A 80 7.87 -29.69 -3.53
C ASN A 80 7.38 -31.13 -3.41
N ALA A 81 7.93 -32.02 -4.26
CA ALA A 81 7.51 -33.42 -4.32
C ALA A 81 7.77 -34.18 -3.02
N GLN A 82 8.93 -33.95 -2.37
CA GLN A 82 9.28 -34.60 -1.10
C GLN A 82 8.32 -34.13 0.00
N LEU A 83 7.98 -32.83 0.06
CA LEU A 83 7.03 -32.31 1.03
C LEU A 83 5.64 -32.97 0.84
N SER A 84 5.14 -33.03 -0.40
CA SER A 84 3.84 -33.64 -0.67
C SER A 84 3.80 -35.12 -0.34
N GLU A 85 4.90 -35.88 -0.56
CA GLU A 85 5.04 -37.29 -0.18
C GLU A 85 5.00 -37.46 1.36
N ILE A 86 5.78 -36.65 2.09
CA ILE A 86 5.77 -36.65 3.55
C ILE A 86 4.37 -36.39 4.10
N LEU A 87 3.66 -35.37 3.58
CA LEU A 87 2.31 -35.03 4.07
C LEU A 87 1.31 -36.17 3.82
N GLN A 88 1.46 -36.90 2.72
CA GLN A 88 0.63 -38.05 2.41
C GLN A 88 0.87 -39.19 3.38
N GLU A 89 2.11 -39.49 3.73
CA GLU A 89 2.50 -40.64 4.54
C GLU A 89 2.41 -40.38 6.05
N TYR A 90 2.67 -39.15 6.48
CA TYR A 90 2.78 -38.77 7.89
C TYR A 90 1.57 -39.16 8.74
N HIS A 91 0.34 -39.06 8.21
CA HIS A 91 -0.87 -39.33 8.98
C HIS A 91 -0.91 -40.82 9.42
N SER A 92 -0.54 -41.75 8.53
CA SER A 92 -0.57 -43.18 8.76
C SER A 92 0.72 -43.76 9.35
N ALA A 93 1.78 -42.93 9.44
CA ALA A 93 3.09 -43.38 9.90
C ALA A 93 3.10 -43.75 11.39
N PRO A 94 3.90 -44.74 11.79
CA PRO A 94 4.18 -45.06 13.18
C PRO A 94 4.80 -43.90 13.95
N SER A 95 4.59 -43.84 15.27
CA SER A 95 5.04 -42.71 16.10
C SER A 95 6.57 -42.48 16.08
N ASP A 96 7.34 -43.51 15.91
CA ASP A 96 8.80 -43.47 15.81
C ASP A 96 9.27 -42.88 14.46
N GLU A 97 8.53 -43.12 13.38
CA GLU A 97 8.84 -42.53 12.06
C GLU A 97 8.38 -41.10 11.94
N LYS A 98 7.32 -40.68 12.66
CA LYS A 98 6.82 -39.29 12.62
C LYS A 98 7.87 -38.26 13.00
N LEU A 99 8.80 -38.60 13.88
CA LEU A 99 9.90 -37.69 14.24
C LEU A 99 10.84 -37.47 13.06
N ASN A 100 11.14 -38.50 12.27
CA ASN A 100 11.98 -38.40 11.08
C ASN A 100 11.32 -37.51 10.02
N TYR A 101 10.04 -37.71 9.74
CA TYR A 101 9.29 -36.86 8.81
C TYR A 101 9.27 -35.39 9.23
N ARG A 102 9.10 -35.10 10.53
CA ARG A 102 9.18 -33.71 11.01
C ARG A 102 10.56 -33.11 10.78
N GLN A 103 11.60 -33.88 10.99
CA GLN A 103 12.97 -33.44 10.77
C GLN A 103 13.27 -33.22 9.29
N ASP A 104 12.72 -34.04 8.41
CA ASP A 104 12.84 -33.87 6.96
C ASP A 104 12.14 -32.59 6.48
N VAL A 105 10.92 -32.31 6.98
CA VAL A 105 10.22 -31.05 6.69
C VAL A 105 11.00 -29.85 7.22
N GLU A 106 11.55 -29.92 8.43
CA GLU A 106 12.39 -28.87 9.00
C GLU A 106 13.64 -28.63 8.14
N ASN A 107 14.29 -29.67 7.65
CA ASN A 107 15.44 -29.57 6.74
C ASN A 107 15.06 -28.88 5.42
N ILE A 108 13.89 -29.17 4.85
CA ILE A 108 13.36 -28.49 3.68
C ILE A 108 13.21 -27.00 3.98
N PHE A 109 12.57 -26.64 5.11
CA PHE A 109 12.37 -25.24 5.50
C PHE A 109 13.69 -24.50 5.72
N VAL A 110 14.64 -25.11 6.46
CA VAL A 110 15.96 -24.52 6.70
C VAL A 110 16.71 -24.27 5.40
N THR A 111 16.68 -25.23 4.46
CA THR A 111 17.33 -25.10 3.16
C THR A 111 16.75 -23.92 2.38
N ILE A 112 15.44 -23.80 2.35
CA ILE A 112 14.74 -22.73 1.65
C ILE A 112 15.00 -21.38 2.34
N MET A 113 14.86 -21.31 3.67
CA MET A 113 15.05 -20.06 4.41
C MET A 113 16.50 -19.57 4.43
N SER A 114 17.48 -20.43 4.17
CA SER A 114 18.88 -19.99 4.06
C SER A 114 19.13 -19.04 2.89
N ILE A 115 18.19 -19.00 1.94
CA ILE A 115 18.28 -18.17 0.72
C ILE A 115 17.54 -16.81 0.90
N TYR A 116 16.64 -16.70 1.91
CA TYR A 116 15.71 -15.58 2.03
C TYR A 116 15.75 -14.92 3.43
N ASP A 117 16.21 -13.69 3.51
CA ASP A 117 16.45 -12.99 4.79
C ASP A 117 15.17 -12.42 5.44
N ASN A 118 14.10 -12.17 4.65
CA ASN A 118 12.93 -11.41 5.11
C ASN A 118 11.74 -12.28 5.55
N ILE A 119 11.96 -13.56 5.85
CA ILE A 119 10.91 -14.48 6.27
C ILE A 119 10.84 -14.55 7.79
N ARG A 120 9.64 -14.31 8.34
CA ARG A 120 9.39 -14.45 9.77
C ARG A 120 9.17 -15.90 10.16
N SER A 121 8.28 -16.60 9.47
CA SER A 121 7.88 -17.96 9.76
C SER A 121 7.45 -18.71 8.51
N ILE A 122 7.56 -20.03 8.53
CA ILE A 122 6.98 -20.93 7.53
C ILE A 122 6.12 -21.95 8.27
N TYR A 123 4.93 -22.20 7.74
CA TYR A 123 4.03 -23.24 8.21
C TYR A 123 3.57 -24.08 7.04
N VAL A 124 3.33 -25.34 7.33
CA VAL A 124 2.60 -26.26 6.47
C VAL A 124 1.54 -26.96 7.32
N PHE A 125 0.33 -26.88 6.88
CA PHE A 125 -0.82 -27.55 7.47
C PHE A 125 -1.25 -28.67 6.53
N ASP A 126 -1.26 -29.91 7.02
CA ASP A 126 -1.80 -31.02 6.23
C ASP A 126 -3.33 -31.10 6.32
N ASN A 127 -3.92 -31.94 5.51
CA ASN A 127 -5.39 -32.15 5.51
C ASN A 127 -5.91 -32.91 6.74
N TYR A 128 -5.04 -33.33 7.66
CA TYR A 128 -5.35 -34.10 8.85
C TYR A 128 -5.17 -33.35 10.15
N GLY A 129 -4.84 -32.04 10.07
CA GLY A 129 -4.65 -31.16 11.23
C GLY A 129 -3.27 -31.18 11.83
N ASN A 130 -2.28 -31.75 11.13
CA ASN A 130 -0.92 -31.63 11.58
C ASN A 130 -0.31 -30.34 11.09
N GLU A 131 0.44 -29.69 11.99
CA GLU A 131 1.18 -28.47 11.74
C GLU A 131 2.68 -28.77 11.70
N PHE A 132 3.33 -28.32 10.64
CA PHE A 132 4.78 -28.27 10.50
C PHE A 132 5.19 -26.80 10.44
N TYR A 133 6.22 -26.40 11.19
CA TYR A 133 6.61 -25.01 11.28
C TYR A 133 8.11 -24.85 11.48
N LEU A 134 8.62 -23.70 11.06
CA LEU A 134 9.96 -23.26 11.37
C LEU A 134 9.91 -21.88 12.02
N ARG A 135 10.62 -21.71 13.11
CA ARG A 135 10.75 -20.57 14.03
C ARG A 135 9.61 -20.49 15.05
N ASN A 136 8.46 -19.97 14.69
CA ASN A 136 7.34 -19.81 15.62
C ASN A 136 6.24 -20.81 15.30
N ARG A 137 5.56 -21.29 16.32
CA ARG A 137 4.34 -22.07 16.15
C ARG A 137 3.15 -21.14 16.01
N SER A 138 2.28 -21.38 15.02
CA SER A 138 1.06 -20.58 14.84
C SER A 138 0.11 -20.69 16.04
N GLY A 139 0.06 -21.87 16.67
CA GLY A 139 -0.89 -22.15 17.72
C GLY A 139 -2.35 -22.29 17.25
N ILE A 140 -2.59 -22.22 15.94
CA ILE A 140 -3.94 -22.34 15.34
C ILE A 140 -4.26 -23.83 15.20
N GLY A 141 -5.27 -24.33 15.93
CA GLY A 141 -5.78 -25.69 15.74
C GLY A 141 -6.56 -25.82 14.42
N LEU A 142 -6.67 -27.04 13.87
CA LEU A 142 -7.35 -27.30 12.59
C LEU A 142 -8.77 -26.72 12.55
N GLU A 143 -9.53 -26.88 13.64
CA GLU A 143 -10.91 -26.35 13.71
C GLU A 143 -11.00 -24.82 13.55
N LEU A 144 -9.99 -24.08 14.05
CA LEU A 144 -9.87 -22.65 13.87
C LEU A 144 -9.34 -22.32 12.46
N LEU A 145 -8.40 -23.11 11.97
CA LEU A 145 -7.81 -22.94 10.66
C LEU A 145 -8.86 -23.09 9.55
N GLU A 146 -9.77 -24.04 9.67
CA GLU A 146 -10.86 -24.23 8.71
C GLU A 146 -11.87 -23.05 8.69
N GLN A 147 -11.90 -22.23 9.73
CA GLN A 147 -12.73 -21.02 9.80
C GLN A 147 -12.04 -19.81 9.19
N GLU A 148 -10.73 -19.86 8.96
CA GLU A 148 -9.95 -18.79 8.36
C GLU A 148 -10.24 -18.66 6.87
N SER A 149 -10.67 -17.46 6.44
CA SER A 149 -11.00 -17.21 5.04
C SER A 149 -9.82 -17.44 4.10
N TRP A 150 -8.61 -17.05 4.51
CA TRP A 150 -7.39 -17.22 3.72
C TRP A 150 -7.05 -18.69 3.47
N TYR A 151 -7.35 -19.58 4.45
CA TYR A 151 -7.11 -21.00 4.30
C TYR A 151 -8.07 -21.62 3.28
N GLN A 152 -9.36 -21.30 3.39
CA GLN A 152 -10.38 -21.74 2.44
C GLN A 152 -10.10 -21.21 1.02
N ASP A 153 -9.71 -19.95 0.91
CA ASP A 153 -9.34 -19.34 -0.36
C ASP A 153 -8.11 -20.01 -0.99
N ALA A 154 -7.09 -20.34 -0.19
CA ALA A 154 -5.90 -21.04 -0.66
C ALA A 154 -6.23 -22.45 -1.21
N LEU A 155 -7.13 -23.16 -0.55
CA LEU A 155 -7.62 -24.48 -1.02
C LEU A 155 -8.44 -24.31 -2.32
N ALA A 156 -9.35 -23.34 -2.37
CA ALA A 156 -10.24 -23.11 -3.52
C ALA A 156 -9.49 -22.70 -4.77
N ARG A 157 -8.39 -21.95 -4.63
CA ARG A 157 -7.59 -21.43 -5.76
C ARG A 157 -6.64 -22.45 -6.39
N GLN A 158 -6.58 -23.67 -5.89
CA GLN A 158 -5.87 -24.81 -6.49
C GLN A 158 -4.43 -24.50 -6.95
N GLY A 159 -3.62 -23.94 -6.06
CA GLY A 159 -2.22 -23.61 -6.33
C GLY A 159 -1.96 -22.15 -6.72
N ALA A 160 -2.98 -21.29 -6.84
CA ALA A 160 -2.75 -19.85 -6.82
C ALA A 160 -2.61 -19.37 -5.36
N TYR A 161 -1.82 -18.32 -5.16
CA TYR A 161 -1.58 -17.78 -3.82
C TYR A 161 -2.70 -16.84 -3.35
N VAL A 162 -2.77 -16.69 -2.03
CA VAL A 162 -3.60 -15.70 -1.33
C VAL A 162 -2.67 -14.86 -0.46
N ILE A 163 -2.84 -13.54 -0.48
CA ILE A 163 -2.13 -12.61 0.42
C ILE A 163 -3.14 -12.05 1.40
N PHE A 164 -2.80 -12.04 2.68
CA PHE A 164 -3.66 -11.53 3.75
C PHE A 164 -2.84 -10.93 4.89
N LEU A 165 -3.51 -10.19 5.78
CA LEU A 165 -2.90 -9.73 7.03
C LEU A 165 -3.27 -10.71 8.14
N ASP A 166 -2.26 -11.29 8.77
CA ASP A 166 -2.44 -12.02 10.02
C ASP A 166 -2.27 -11.07 11.20
N ARG A 167 -3.32 -10.94 12.01
CA ARG A 167 -3.39 -10.11 13.21
C ARG A 167 -3.56 -10.91 14.50
N HIS A 168 -3.46 -12.22 14.45
CA HIS A 168 -3.68 -13.08 15.63
C HIS A 168 -2.70 -12.80 16.78
N GLY A 169 -1.54 -12.26 16.48
CA GLY A 169 -0.55 -11.85 17.48
C GLY A 169 -0.76 -10.46 18.08
N GLY A 170 -1.85 -9.76 17.75
CA GLY A 170 -2.06 -8.34 18.08
C GLY A 170 -1.31 -7.39 17.13
N GLU A 171 -1.50 -6.08 17.30
CA GLU A 171 -0.95 -5.08 16.36
C GLU A 171 0.57 -5.14 16.21
N GLU A 172 1.29 -5.36 17.32
CA GLU A 172 2.77 -5.46 17.32
C GLU A 172 3.30 -6.70 16.59
N ASN A 173 2.48 -7.73 16.46
CA ASN A 173 2.84 -9.00 15.85
C ASN A 173 2.17 -9.24 14.50
N THR A 174 1.52 -8.23 13.93
CA THR A 174 0.91 -8.33 12.61
C THR A 174 1.95 -8.78 11.57
N THR A 175 1.55 -9.72 10.72
CA THR A 175 2.35 -10.23 9.60
C THR A 175 1.56 -10.15 8.30
N ILE A 176 2.28 -10.19 7.19
CA ILE A 176 1.68 -10.42 5.88
C ILE A 176 1.85 -11.92 5.59
N GLY A 177 0.73 -12.63 5.53
CA GLY A 177 0.66 -14.04 5.19
C GLY A 177 0.53 -14.26 3.68
N ILE A 178 1.27 -15.21 3.15
CA ILE A 178 1.15 -15.69 1.77
C ILE A 178 0.86 -17.17 1.86
N ALA A 179 -0.37 -17.57 1.53
CA ALA A 179 -0.83 -18.94 1.59
C ALA A 179 -1.07 -19.52 0.20
N ARG A 180 -0.82 -20.82 0.06
CA ARG A 180 -1.04 -21.56 -1.19
C ARG A 180 -1.27 -23.05 -0.87
N SER A 181 -2.19 -23.69 -1.60
CA SER A 181 -2.35 -25.14 -1.49
C SER A 181 -1.12 -25.89 -2.03
N ILE A 182 -0.72 -26.94 -1.31
CA ILE A 182 0.35 -27.86 -1.73
C ILE A 182 -0.30 -28.89 -2.64
N VAL A 183 0.07 -28.86 -3.91
CA VAL A 183 -0.53 -29.70 -4.95
C VAL A 183 0.54 -30.63 -5.52
N ASN A 184 0.29 -31.92 -5.44
CA ASN A 184 1.15 -32.89 -6.13
C ASN A 184 0.95 -32.76 -7.65
N ILE A 185 2.05 -32.58 -8.37
CA ILE A 185 2.05 -32.35 -9.83
C ILE A 185 1.60 -33.58 -10.63
N TYR A 186 1.66 -34.78 -10.04
CA TYR A 186 1.32 -36.02 -10.71
C TYR A 186 -0.16 -36.38 -10.65
N ASP A 187 -0.77 -36.24 -9.47
CA ASP A 187 -2.19 -36.61 -9.24
C ASP A 187 -3.11 -35.39 -9.13
N ARG A 188 -2.55 -34.17 -9.05
CA ARG A 188 -3.26 -32.90 -8.88
C ARG A 188 -4.12 -32.80 -7.62
N GLN A 189 -3.82 -33.63 -6.62
CA GLN A 189 -4.49 -33.55 -5.33
C GLN A 189 -3.78 -32.54 -4.42
N SER A 190 -4.58 -31.88 -3.58
CA SER A 190 -4.05 -31.01 -2.52
C SER A 190 -3.78 -31.83 -1.28
N TYR A 191 -2.58 -31.72 -0.73
CA TYR A 191 -2.15 -32.41 0.49
C TYR A 191 -2.07 -31.49 1.70
N GLY A 192 -2.36 -30.20 1.51
CA GLY A 192 -2.34 -29.23 2.58
C GLY A 192 -2.16 -27.81 2.08
N VAL A 193 -1.82 -26.90 2.98
CA VAL A 193 -1.56 -25.48 2.68
C VAL A 193 -0.21 -25.09 3.25
N ALA A 194 0.62 -24.45 2.42
CA ALA A 194 1.85 -23.77 2.83
C ALA A 194 1.55 -22.31 3.10
N LEU A 195 1.98 -21.80 4.26
CA LEU A 195 1.91 -20.40 4.67
C LEU A 195 3.32 -19.88 4.91
N VAL A 196 3.64 -18.76 4.27
CA VAL A 196 4.86 -17.99 4.51
C VAL A 196 4.47 -16.66 5.10
N GLU A 197 5.03 -16.32 6.24
CA GLU A 197 4.83 -15.03 6.89
C GLU A 197 6.03 -14.12 6.76
N ILE A 198 5.78 -12.86 6.46
CA ILE A 198 6.79 -11.81 6.41
C ILE A 198 6.43 -10.69 7.39
N PRO A 199 7.43 -9.98 7.93
CA PRO A 199 7.17 -8.89 8.86
C PRO A 199 6.34 -7.77 8.21
N TYR A 200 5.31 -7.32 8.91
CA TYR A 200 4.49 -6.18 8.49
C TYR A 200 5.29 -4.87 8.37
N SER A 201 6.39 -4.75 9.15
CA SER A 201 7.31 -3.61 9.10
C SER A 201 7.88 -3.32 7.70
N ILE A 202 7.89 -4.32 6.82
CA ILE A 202 8.36 -4.17 5.43
C ILE A 202 7.63 -3.06 4.66
N LEU A 203 6.36 -2.80 5.00
CA LEU A 203 5.58 -1.72 4.41
C LEU A 203 6.11 -0.36 4.87
N ALA A 204 6.24 -0.17 6.20
CA ALA A 204 6.78 1.05 6.77
C ALA A 204 8.22 1.32 6.30
N GLU A 205 9.07 0.31 6.31
CA GLU A 205 10.46 0.42 5.83
C GLU A 205 10.54 0.85 4.36
N THR A 206 9.61 0.39 3.53
CA THR A 206 9.57 0.75 2.12
C THR A 206 9.05 2.17 1.93
N ILE A 207 8.01 2.57 2.67
CA ILE A 207 7.42 3.92 2.59
C ILE A 207 8.39 4.98 3.12
N TYR A 208 9.06 4.71 4.25
CA TYR A 208 9.94 5.69 4.90
C TYR A 208 11.41 5.61 4.46
N GLY A 209 11.78 4.61 3.65
CA GLY A 209 13.12 4.50 3.07
C GLY A 209 14.22 4.36 4.09
N GLY A 210 14.11 3.45 5.07
CA GLY A 210 15.18 3.10 6.02
C GLY A 210 15.68 4.21 6.96
N ASN A 211 15.46 5.46 6.65
CA ASN A 211 15.89 6.61 7.45
C ASN A 211 14.78 7.19 8.35
N GLY A 212 13.60 6.57 8.37
CA GLY A 212 12.48 6.95 9.23
C GLY A 212 11.86 8.33 8.97
N LYS A 213 12.29 9.03 7.92
CA LYS A 213 11.74 10.33 7.53
C LYS A 213 10.98 10.16 6.23
N SER A 214 9.67 10.37 6.26
CA SER A 214 8.88 10.42 5.04
C SER A 214 9.24 11.66 4.24
N ASN A 215 9.55 11.48 2.96
CA ASN A 215 9.57 12.55 1.98
C ASN A 215 8.13 12.95 1.57
N LEU A 216 7.14 12.49 2.33
CA LEU A 216 5.72 12.77 2.13
C LEU A 216 5.44 14.21 2.55
N GLN A 217 5.65 15.15 1.65
CA GLN A 217 5.35 16.56 1.84
C GLN A 217 3.89 16.73 2.31
N GLN A 218 3.67 16.67 3.64
CA GLN A 218 2.39 16.93 4.31
C GLN A 218 1.19 16.05 3.91
N GLY A 219 1.38 14.93 3.19
CA GLY A 219 0.30 14.01 2.83
C GLY A 219 0.37 12.68 3.57
N ALA A 220 -0.70 11.91 3.48
CA ALA A 220 -0.82 10.56 4.05
C ALA A 220 -0.88 9.50 2.95
N ILE A 221 -0.31 8.33 3.22
CA ILE A 221 -0.44 7.15 2.36
C ILE A 221 -1.33 6.13 3.06
N PHE A 222 -2.27 5.59 2.29
CA PHE A 222 -3.14 4.50 2.68
C PHE A 222 -2.97 3.36 1.68
N ILE A 223 -2.88 2.13 2.20
CA ILE A 223 -2.84 0.92 1.38
C ILE A 223 -4.05 0.08 1.77
N GLY A 224 -4.83 -0.33 0.79
CA GLY A 224 -5.97 -1.22 0.94
C GLY A 224 -5.85 -2.47 0.08
N ASP A 225 -6.56 -3.54 0.45
CA ASP A 225 -6.70 -4.73 -0.40
C ASP A 225 -7.74 -4.51 -1.51
N GLU A 226 -7.97 -5.54 -2.34
CA GLU A 226 -8.97 -5.51 -3.41
C GLU A 226 -10.40 -5.32 -2.89
N GLN A 227 -10.69 -5.67 -1.65
CA GLN A 227 -11.97 -5.52 -0.97
C GLN A 227 -12.12 -4.16 -0.29
N GLY A 228 -11.06 -3.32 -0.27
CA GLY A 228 -11.03 -2.03 0.38
C GLY A 228 -10.73 -2.10 1.89
N ASN A 229 -10.33 -3.25 2.41
CA ASN A 229 -9.86 -3.34 3.80
C ASN A 229 -8.49 -2.66 3.92
N ARG A 230 -8.30 -1.93 5.02
CA ARG A 230 -7.05 -1.22 5.27
C ARG A 230 -5.92 -2.19 5.61
N ILE A 231 -4.90 -2.22 4.76
CA ILE A 231 -3.65 -2.93 4.99
C ILE A 231 -2.70 -2.08 5.81
N TYR A 232 -2.43 -0.84 5.37
CA TYR A 232 -1.49 0.08 5.99
C TYR A 232 -1.94 1.52 5.90
N ALA A 233 -1.55 2.34 6.86
CA ALA A 233 -1.74 3.78 6.81
C ALA A 233 -0.61 4.51 7.54
N THR A 234 -0.15 5.63 6.99
CA THR A 234 0.81 6.51 7.66
C THR A 234 0.16 7.41 8.71
N GLN A 235 -1.16 7.56 8.63
CA GLN A 235 -2.01 8.25 9.61
C GLN A 235 -3.17 7.35 10.00
N SER A 236 -3.62 7.46 11.24
CA SER A 236 -4.68 6.60 11.79
C SER A 236 -6.04 6.85 11.17
N ASP A 237 -6.31 8.08 10.75
CA ASP A 237 -7.59 8.48 10.18
C ASP A 237 -7.45 8.95 8.71
N ASP A 238 -8.42 8.56 7.88
CA ASP A 238 -8.62 9.06 6.52
C ASP A 238 -10.01 9.67 6.44
N PRO A 239 -10.14 10.99 6.72
CA PRO A 239 -11.43 11.67 6.72
C PRO A 239 -12.09 11.69 5.34
N TYR A 240 -11.31 11.40 4.28
CA TYR A 240 -11.78 11.46 2.90
C TYR A 240 -11.92 10.08 2.24
N ARG A 241 -11.98 9.00 3.06
CA ARG A 241 -11.96 7.61 2.59
C ARG A 241 -13.03 7.32 1.52
N ASP A 242 -14.22 7.86 1.71
CA ASP A 242 -15.36 7.62 0.82
C ASP A 242 -15.43 8.60 -0.36
N MET A 243 -14.61 9.67 -0.33
CA MET A 243 -14.61 10.67 -1.40
C MET A 243 -13.69 10.24 -2.54
N GLY A 244 -14.25 10.15 -3.75
CA GLY A 244 -13.51 9.77 -4.96
C GLY A 244 -13.08 8.30 -5.01
N ALA A 245 -13.70 7.44 -4.22
CA ALA A 245 -13.40 6.00 -4.18
C ALA A 245 -13.94 5.23 -5.40
N ASP A 246 -14.90 5.80 -6.14
CA ASP A 246 -15.72 5.08 -7.13
C ASP A 246 -15.02 4.76 -8.46
N GLU A 247 -13.91 5.41 -8.77
CA GLU A 247 -13.14 5.13 -9.97
C GLU A 247 -11.73 4.69 -9.62
N ILE A 248 -11.52 3.41 -9.64
CA ILE A 248 -10.22 2.79 -9.44
C ILE A 248 -9.48 2.77 -10.77
N PRO A 249 -8.24 3.31 -10.86
CA PRO A 249 -7.47 3.27 -12.09
C PRO A 249 -7.13 1.82 -12.48
N PRO A 250 -6.88 1.55 -13.76
CA PRO A 250 -6.36 0.24 -14.17
C PRO A 250 -5.07 -0.13 -13.45
N ALA A 251 -4.90 -1.42 -13.17
CA ALA A 251 -3.70 -1.92 -12.52
C ALA A 251 -2.42 -1.46 -13.24
N GLY A 252 -1.42 -1.02 -12.49
CA GLY A 252 -0.16 -0.50 -13.00
C GLY A 252 -0.22 0.95 -13.50
N THR A 253 -1.35 1.64 -13.28
CA THR A 253 -1.50 3.07 -13.60
C THR A 253 -1.83 3.88 -12.34
N ALA A 254 -1.60 5.20 -12.41
CA ALA A 254 -1.99 6.13 -11.35
C ALA A 254 -2.96 7.18 -11.90
N GLN A 255 -3.81 7.70 -11.03
CA GLN A 255 -4.76 8.75 -11.34
C GLN A 255 -4.83 9.77 -10.23
N THR A 256 -4.72 11.04 -10.61
CA THR A 256 -4.92 12.18 -9.70
C THR A 256 -6.34 12.70 -9.78
N ARG A 257 -6.92 13.00 -8.64
CA ARG A 257 -8.22 13.67 -8.48
C ARG A 257 -8.10 14.81 -7.50
N VAL A 258 -8.82 15.87 -7.80
CA VAL A 258 -8.97 17.04 -6.93
C VAL A 258 -10.46 17.17 -6.63
N PHE A 259 -10.80 17.27 -5.36
CA PHE A 259 -12.16 17.51 -4.90
C PHE A 259 -12.14 18.53 -3.76
N THR A 260 -13.27 19.13 -3.47
CA THR A 260 -13.39 20.13 -2.40
C THR A 260 -14.17 19.52 -1.24
N ALA A 261 -13.58 19.56 -0.04
CA ALA A 261 -14.22 19.14 1.20
C ALA A 261 -14.01 20.23 2.25
N ASP A 262 -15.06 20.59 2.97
CA ASP A 262 -15.05 21.63 4.03
C ASP A 262 -14.43 22.97 3.60
N GLY A 263 -14.44 23.28 2.30
CA GLY A 263 -13.90 24.51 1.71
C GLY A 263 -12.42 24.44 1.37
N GLU A 264 -11.77 23.30 1.59
CA GLU A 264 -10.39 23.02 1.22
C GLU A 264 -10.31 22.14 -0.04
N GLU A 265 -9.31 22.37 -0.88
CA GLU A 265 -9.01 21.49 -2.01
C GLU A 265 -8.20 20.29 -1.50
N ILE A 266 -8.70 19.09 -1.79
CA ILE A 266 -8.06 17.84 -1.44
C ILE A 266 -7.54 17.18 -2.71
N ILE A 267 -6.28 16.81 -2.70
CA ILE A 267 -5.66 16.05 -3.78
C ILE A 267 -5.57 14.59 -3.33
N ARG A 268 -6.20 13.70 -4.09
CA ARG A 268 -6.04 12.25 -3.95
C ARG A 268 -5.37 11.69 -5.20
N ILE A 269 -4.32 10.92 -5.00
CA ILE A 269 -3.64 10.19 -6.05
C ILE A 269 -3.76 8.71 -5.72
N THR A 270 -4.35 7.97 -6.64
CA THR A 270 -4.60 6.53 -6.47
C THR A 270 -3.82 5.74 -7.51
N CYS A 271 -3.16 4.67 -7.10
CA CYS A 271 -2.67 3.65 -8.01
C CYS A 271 -3.02 2.24 -7.51
N VAL A 272 -3.04 1.26 -8.42
CA VAL A 272 -3.31 -0.15 -8.11
C VAL A 272 -2.14 -1.00 -8.56
N SER A 273 -1.66 -1.86 -7.66
CA SER A 273 -0.63 -2.84 -7.97
C SER A 273 -1.13 -3.84 -9.02
N ALA A 274 -0.29 -4.11 -10.01
CA ALA A 274 -0.59 -5.13 -11.03
C ALA A 274 -0.39 -6.58 -10.51
N LYS A 275 0.33 -6.76 -9.39
CA LYS A 275 0.65 -8.08 -8.81
C LYS A 275 -0.28 -8.45 -7.67
N THR A 276 -0.47 -7.55 -6.73
CA THR A 276 -1.24 -7.80 -5.52
C THR A 276 -2.68 -7.35 -5.60
N GLY A 277 -3.02 -6.51 -6.57
CA GLY A 277 -4.32 -5.84 -6.62
C GLY A 277 -4.50 -4.77 -5.52
N TRP A 278 -3.47 -4.54 -4.70
CA TRP A 278 -3.53 -3.57 -3.63
C TRP A 278 -3.64 -2.16 -4.17
N ARG A 279 -4.49 -1.37 -3.54
CA ARG A 279 -4.71 0.03 -3.83
C ARG A 279 -3.86 0.90 -2.92
N TYR A 280 -3.16 1.85 -3.51
CA TYR A 280 -2.33 2.85 -2.84
C TYR A 280 -2.96 4.21 -3.06
N ASP A 281 -3.34 4.90 -1.99
CA ASP A 281 -3.86 6.25 -2.01
C ASP A 281 -2.88 7.19 -1.31
N TYR A 282 -2.49 8.27 -1.98
CA TYR A 282 -1.88 9.43 -1.36
C TYR A 282 -2.93 10.51 -1.23
N VAL A 283 -3.11 11.06 -0.05
CA VAL A 283 -4.09 12.10 0.23
C VAL A 283 -3.39 13.28 0.87
N ARG A 284 -3.66 14.48 0.37
CA ARG A 284 -3.12 15.73 0.87
C ARG A 284 -4.18 16.81 0.84
N ASP A 285 -4.30 17.54 1.95
CA ASP A 285 -5.05 18.78 2.02
C ASP A 285 -4.21 19.89 1.35
N GLU A 286 -4.78 20.63 0.45
CA GLU A 286 -4.15 21.83 -0.02
C GLU A 286 -4.32 22.89 1.04
N VAL A 287 -3.25 23.14 1.83
CA VAL A 287 -3.24 24.23 2.80
C VAL A 287 -3.49 25.51 2.03
N SER A 288 -4.64 26.12 2.27
CA SER A 288 -4.90 27.50 1.88
C SER A 288 -3.86 28.34 2.61
N ASP A 289 -2.82 28.77 1.91
CA ASP A 289 -1.90 29.77 2.42
C ASP A 289 -2.71 31.04 2.74
N ALA A 290 -3.03 31.21 4.03
CA ALA A 290 -3.68 32.38 4.58
C ALA A 290 -2.66 33.51 4.78
#